data_935f610157db3d90423d7bee13b99050
#
_entry.id   935f610157db3d90423d7bee13b99050
#
_cell.length_a   1.000
_cell.length_b   1.000
_cell.length_c   1.000
_cell.angle_alpha   90.00
_cell.angle_beta   90.00
_cell.angle_gamma   90.00
#
_symmetry.space_group_name_H-M   'P 1'
#
loop_
_entity.id
_entity.type
_entity.pdbx_description
1 polymer ?
#
loop_
_entity_poly.entity_id
_entity_poly.type
_entity_poly.pdbx_seq_one_letter_code
_entity_poly.pdbx_strand_id
1 'polypeptide(L)'
;MAKFFFSSSFLLFLGNWIGQIGLNWFVLTTYHNAVYLGLVNFCRLVPILLLSVWAGSIADKYDKGNLLRITISSSFLVTAILCVMTYSFNQIPVYIVLIYATLRGMLSAVETPVRQAVLPDLSDKITTTQAVSFHSFIINICRSIGPAIAGVILAVYHAPTTFLAQAICYLIAVALCLPIHIQATDLGEHQKEMSLKVVLDYFKRNLEGSKIFFTSLLIMATGFSYTTILPVLTNHVFPGQSEIFGIAMTCCAIGGIIATVILPKILDHIDAVKMYYLSSLLFGIALLGIIVHNLVMMFICITLIGLFSQWARTTNRVYFQNSVKD
;
A
#
# COMPACT_ATOMS: atom_id res chain seq x y z
N MET A 1 1.57 -24.25 -7.81
CA MET A 1 1.84 -22.91 -8.32
C MET A 1 1.14 -21.83 -7.48
N ALA A 2 -0.19 -21.83 -7.34
CA ALA A 2 -0.97 -20.80 -6.62
C ALA A 2 -0.47 -20.52 -5.19
N LYS A 3 -0.19 -21.53 -4.38
CA LYS A 3 0.34 -21.35 -3.01
C LYS A 3 1.64 -20.54 -2.98
N PHE A 4 2.59 -20.84 -3.84
CA PHE A 4 3.86 -20.11 -3.94
C PHE A 4 3.66 -18.66 -4.36
N PHE A 5 2.78 -18.41 -5.33
CA PHE A 5 2.43 -17.05 -5.77
C PHE A 5 1.81 -16.22 -4.64
N PHE A 6 0.83 -16.76 -3.93
CA PHE A 6 0.16 -16.03 -2.85
C PHE A 6 1.09 -15.80 -1.65
N SER A 7 1.91 -16.79 -1.29
CA SER A 7 2.90 -16.62 -0.22
C SER A 7 3.97 -15.59 -0.59
N SER A 8 4.46 -15.61 -1.84
CA SER A 8 5.36 -14.56 -2.35
C SER A 8 4.70 -13.18 -2.34
N SER A 9 3.42 -13.08 -2.74
CA SER A 9 2.66 -11.83 -2.70
C SER A 9 2.50 -11.30 -1.29
N PHE A 10 2.20 -12.17 -0.33
CA PHE A 10 2.08 -11.80 1.08
C PHE A 10 3.40 -11.20 1.61
N LEU A 11 4.51 -11.90 1.43
CA LEU A 11 5.81 -11.43 1.92
C LEU A 11 6.24 -10.13 1.23
N LEU A 12 6.00 -10.00 -0.05
CA LEU A 12 6.33 -8.80 -0.77
C LEU A 12 5.53 -7.58 -0.28
N PHE A 13 4.21 -7.71 -0.16
CA PHE A 13 3.38 -6.61 0.33
C PHE A 13 3.66 -6.30 1.79
N LEU A 14 3.90 -7.32 2.61
CA LEU A 14 4.28 -7.14 4.00
C LEU A 14 5.59 -6.36 4.12
N GLY A 15 6.64 -6.81 3.42
CA GLY A 15 7.94 -6.12 3.39
C GLY A 15 7.83 -4.70 2.87
N ASN A 16 6.99 -4.46 1.84
CA ASN A 16 6.77 -3.12 1.30
C ASN A 16 6.16 -2.16 2.36
N TRP A 17 5.18 -2.62 3.14
CA TRP A 17 4.59 -1.79 4.21
C TRP A 17 5.56 -1.55 5.36
N ILE A 18 6.31 -2.59 5.78
CA ILE A 18 7.34 -2.45 6.83
C ILE A 18 8.38 -1.42 6.40
N GLY A 19 8.94 -1.57 5.20
CA GLY A 19 9.97 -0.68 4.70
C GLY A 19 9.49 0.75 4.46
N GLN A 20 8.22 0.94 4.04
CA GLN A 20 7.66 2.27 3.84
C GLN A 20 7.55 3.06 5.16
N ILE A 21 7.06 2.42 6.21
CA ILE A 21 6.94 3.05 7.53
C ILE A 21 8.34 3.33 8.09
N GLY A 22 9.26 2.37 7.98
CA GLY A 22 10.65 2.54 8.39
C GLY A 22 11.35 3.67 7.64
N LEU A 23 11.13 3.78 6.32
CA LEU A 23 11.71 4.84 5.51
C LEU A 23 11.22 6.23 5.92
N ASN A 24 9.93 6.37 6.17
CA ASN A 24 9.35 7.63 6.62
C ASN A 24 9.96 8.07 7.97
N TRP A 25 10.09 7.14 8.91
CA TRP A 25 10.71 7.40 10.20
C TRP A 25 12.21 7.70 10.07
N PHE A 26 12.95 6.90 9.30
CA PHE A 26 14.37 7.09 9.04
C PHE A 26 14.69 8.48 8.48
N VAL A 27 13.93 8.90 7.45
CA VAL A 27 14.14 10.21 6.81
C VAL A 27 13.92 11.34 7.80
N LEU A 28 12.88 11.26 8.61
CA LEU A 28 12.55 12.30 9.58
C LEU A 28 13.60 12.40 10.68
N THR A 29 14.03 11.26 11.24
CA THR A 29 14.99 11.24 12.37
C THR A 29 16.43 11.50 11.95
N THR A 30 16.79 11.13 10.71
CA THR A 30 18.16 11.34 10.21
C THR A 30 18.40 12.76 9.71
N TYR A 31 17.40 13.32 9.00
CA TYR A 31 17.59 14.64 8.36
C TYR A 31 16.87 15.77 9.09
N HIS A 32 16.04 15.48 10.10
CA HIS A 32 15.29 16.45 10.89
C HIS A 32 14.49 17.47 10.04
N ASN A 33 14.04 17.06 8.85
CA ASN A 33 13.38 17.93 7.90
C ASN A 33 12.17 17.21 7.26
N ALA A 34 10.97 17.73 7.54
CA ALA A 34 9.72 17.21 7.01
C ALA A 34 9.59 17.35 5.47
N VAL A 35 10.30 18.31 4.86
CA VAL A 35 10.29 18.50 3.39
C VAL A 35 10.91 17.29 2.70
N TYR A 36 11.99 16.72 3.24
CA TYR A 36 12.60 15.51 2.67
C TYR A 36 11.68 14.31 2.76
N LEU A 37 10.86 14.22 3.80
CA LEU A 37 9.84 13.16 3.91
C LEU A 37 8.80 13.28 2.79
N GLY A 38 8.31 14.48 2.53
CA GLY A 38 7.42 14.76 1.39
C GLY A 38 8.08 14.41 0.05
N LEU A 39 9.34 14.81 -0.13
CA LEU A 39 10.10 14.58 -1.36
C LEU A 39 10.36 13.08 -1.61
N VAL A 40 10.69 12.30 -0.58
CA VAL A 40 10.86 10.84 -0.68
C VAL A 40 9.56 10.16 -1.10
N ASN A 41 8.43 10.53 -0.50
CA ASN A 41 7.13 9.99 -0.90
C ASN A 41 6.75 10.43 -2.33
N PHE A 42 7.03 11.67 -2.71
CA PHE A 42 6.84 12.16 -4.08
C PHE A 42 7.68 11.36 -5.09
N CYS A 43 8.98 11.21 -4.85
CA CYS A 43 9.89 10.44 -5.69
C CYS A 43 9.46 8.98 -5.86
N ARG A 44 8.80 8.40 -4.86
CA ARG A 44 8.24 7.05 -4.94
C ARG A 44 6.95 6.98 -5.74
N LEU A 45 6.06 7.94 -5.58
CA LEU A 45 4.72 7.91 -6.19
C LEU A 45 4.70 8.37 -7.66
N VAL A 46 5.54 9.34 -8.02
CA VAL A 46 5.60 9.86 -9.39
C VAL A 46 5.92 8.79 -10.43
N PRO A 47 6.94 7.91 -10.24
CA PRO A 47 7.19 6.83 -11.19
C PRO A 47 6.01 5.86 -11.31
N ILE A 48 5.30 5.58 -10.22
CA ILE A 48 4.11 4.72 -10.26
C ILE A 48 3.05 5.35 -11.17
N LEU A 49 2.80 6.65 -11.02
CA LEU A 49 1.81 7.37 -11.82
C LEU A 49 2.20 7.40 -13.31
N LEU A 50 3.45 7.75 -13.60
CA LEU A 50 3.94 7.91 -14.98
C LEU A 50 4.07 6.58 -15.71
N LEU A 51 4.57 5.54 -15.04
CA LEU A 51 4.85 4.24 -15.66
C LEU A 51 3.67 3.29 -15.66
N SER A 52 2.60 3.54 -14.88
CA SER A 52 1.46 2.63 -14.73
C SER A 52 0.80 2.27 -16.07
N VAL A 53 0.72 3.20 -17.01
CA VAL A 53 0.12 2.99 -18.34
C VAL A 53 0.99 2.03 -19.18
N TRP A 54 2.31 2.23 -19.18
CA TRP A 54 3.24 1.36 -19.93
C TRP A 54 3.47 0.01 -19.24
N ALA A 55 3.38 -0.03 -17.93
CA ALA A 55 3.57 -1.23 -17.14
C ALA A 55 2.53 -2.32 -17.44
N GLY A 56 1.28 -1.94 -17.75
CA GLY A 56 0.26 -2.85 -18.25
C GLY A 56 0.69 -3.52 -19.56
N SER A 57 1.11 -2.71 -20.54
CA SER A 57 1.61 -3.20 -21.85
C SER A 57 2.86 -4.10 -21.72
N ILE A 58 3.74 -3.83 -20.76
CA ILE A 58 4.91 -4.68 -20.47
C ILE A 58 4.45 -6.03 -19.90
N ALA A 59 3.48 -6.04 -18.98
CA ALA A 59 2.92 -7.25 -18.40
C ALA A 59 2.27 -8.18 -19.44
N ASP A 60 1.74 -7.61 -20.52
CA ASP A 60 1.09 -8.36 -21.59
C ASP A 60 2.08 -8.91 -22.63
N LYS A 61 3.23 -8.21 -22.84
CA LYS A 61 4.21 -8.57 -23.88
C LYS A 61 5.26 -9.58 -23.45
N TYR A 62 5.61 -9.60 -22.16
CA TYR A 62 6.72 -10.42 -21.66
C TYR A 62 6.23 -11.56 -20.77
N ASP A 63 7.07 -12.57 -20.62
CA ASP A 63 6.82 -13.68 -19.69
C ASP A 63 6.60 -13.16 -18.27
N LYS A 64 5.39 -13.35 -17.76
CA LYS A 64 4.95 -12.83 -16.47
C LYS A 64 5.76 -13.42 -15.31
N GLY A 65 6.17 -14.69 -15.42
CA GLY A 65 7.00 -15.36 -14.41
C GLY A 65 8.39 -14.74 -14.33
N ASN A 66 9.02 -14.48 -15.47
CA ASN A 66 10.31 -13.82 -15.53
C ASN A 66 10.24 -12.36 -15.06
N LEU A 67 9.21 -11.62 -15.46
CA LEU A 67 8.99 -10.26 -14.96
C LEU A 67 8.85 -10.21 -13.44
N LEU A 68 8.09 -11.13 -12.84
CA LEU A 68 7.98 -11.24 -11.38
C LEU A 68 9.34 -11.50 -10.73
N ARG A 69 10.10 -12.45 -11.25
CA ARG A 69 11.45 -12.75 -10.72
C ARG A 69 12.36 -11.55 -10.80
N ILE A 70 12.43 -10.89 -11.95
CA ILE A 70 13.28 -9.71 -12.17
C ILE A 70 12.87 -8.58 -11.23
N THR A 71 11.59 -8.24 -11.18
CA THR A 71 11.11 -7.10 -10.36
C THR A 71 11.31 -7.33 -8.87
N ILE A 72 11.05 -8.55 -8.35
CA ILE A 72 11.24 -8.86 -6.93
C ILE A 72 12.73 -8.93 -6.59
N SER A 73 13.56 -9.55 -7.46
CA SER A 73 15.02 -9.62 -7.23
C SER A 73 15.65 -8.23 -7.26
N SER A 74 15.23 -7.36 -8.19
CA SER A 74 15.68 -5.98 -8.23
C SER A 74 15.22 -5.21 -6.99
N SER A 75 14.00 -5.47 -6.51
CA SER A 75 13.46 -4.88 -5.28
C SER A 75 14.26 -5.32 -4.04
N PHE A 76 14.62 -6.59 -3.98
CA PHE A 76 15.51 -7.12 -2.95
C PHE A 76 16.88 -6.43 -3.00
N LEU A 77 17.52 -6.39 -4.18
CA LEU A 77 18.86 -5.81 -4.34
C LEU A 77 18.91 -4.35 -3.92
N VAL A 78 17.99 -3.54 -4.42
CA VAL A 78 17.91 -2.11 -4.09
C VAL A 78 17.68 -1.89 -2.58
N THR A 79 16.85 -2.73 -1.95
CA THR A 79 16.59 -2.65 -0.51
C THR A 79 17.78 -3.15 0.31
N ALA A 80 18.45 -4.21 -0.13
CA ALA A 80 19.66 -4.73 0.53
C ALA A 80 20.80 -3.71 0.48
N ILE A 81 20.99 -3.02 -0.64
CA ILE A 81 21.98 -1.93 -0.76
C ILE A 81 21.67 -0.83 0.25
N LEU A 82 20.42 -0.34 0.32
CA LEU A 82 20.05 0.68 1.31
C LEU A 82 20.28 0.18 2.74
N CYS A 83 19.89 -1.08 3.02
CA CYS A 83 20.10 -1.69 4.33
C CYS A 83 21.60 -1.68 4.72
N VAL A 84 22.47 -2.18 3.85
CA VAL A 84 23.93 -2.19 4.09
C VAL A 84 24.45 -0.78 4.29
N MET A 85 24.03 0.19 3.47
CA MET A 85 24.46 1.59 3.62
C MET A 85 24.03 2.19 4.96
N THR A 86 22.80 1.92 5.42
CA THR A 86 22.29 2.43 6.70
C THR A 86 23.01 1.83 7.92
N TYR A 87 23.59 0.64 7.80
CA TYR A 87 24.42 0.04 8.86
C TYR A 87 25.89 0.40 8.78
N SER A 88 26.41 0.67 7.57
CA SER A 88 27.84 0.94 7.36
C SER A 88 28.22 2.42 7.53
N PHE A 89 27.30 3.33 7.29
CA PHE A 89 27.54 4.77 7.33
C PHE A 89 26.66 5.46 8.38
N ASN A 90 27.27 6.26 9.24
CA ASN A 90 26.55 7.04 10.25
C ASN A 90 25.57 8.07 9.64
N GLN A 91 25.90 8.59 8.47
CA GLN A 91 25.05 9.52 7.72
C GLN A 91 25.05 9.16 6.24
N ILE A 92 23.87 8.97 5.69
CA ILE A 92 23.68 8.75 4.26
C ILE A 92 23.18 10.06 3.65
N PRO A 93 23.76 10.54 2.55
CA PRO A 93 23.23 11.69 1.84
C PRO A 93 21.79 11.47 1.36
N VAL A 94 20.95 12.50 1.52
CA VAL A 94 19.51 12.41 1.20
C VAL A 94 19.23 11.99 -0.24
N TYR A 95 20.09 12.36 -1.19
CA TYR A 95 19.91 11.99 -2.60
C TYR A 95 19.95 10.47 -2.82
N ILE A 96 20.68 9.71 -2.01
CA ILE A 96 20.71 8.24 -2.08
C ILE A 96 19.34 7.67 -1.70
N VAL A 97 18.71 8.23 -0.67
CA VAL A 97 17.37 7.82 -0.24
C VAL A 97 16.31 8.20 -1.29
N LEU A 98 16.48 9.36 -1.95
CA LEU A 98 15.62 9.78 -3.06
C LEU A 98 15.74 8.83 -4.28
N ILE A 99 16.98 8.44 -4.62
CA ILE A 99 17.24 7.45 -5.69
C ILE A 99 16.58 6.11 -5.32
N TYR A 100 16.77 5.65 -4.09
CA TYR A 100 16.10 4.43 -3.59
C TYR A 100 14.58 4.51 -3.74
N ALA A 101 13.97 5.61 -3.29
CA ALA A 101 12.52 5.80 -3.37
C ALA A 101 12.03 5.78 -4.82
N THR A 102 12.76 6.44 -5.73
CA THR A 102 12.45 6.47 -7.16
C THR A 102 12.53 5.07 -7.78
N LEU A 103 13.60 4.33 -7.52
CA LEU A 103 13.77 2.96 -8.02
C LEU A 103 12.69 2.03 -7.48
N ARG A 104 12.34 2.14 -6.20
CA ARG A 104 11.22 1.38 -5.60
C ARG A 104 9.87 1.74 -6.23
N GLY A 105 9.67 3.01 -6.56
CA GLY A 105 8.49 3.47 -7.30
C GLY A 105 8.40 2.83 -8.68
N MET A 106 9.50 2.85 -9.45
CA MET A 106 9.57 2.23 -10.79
C MET A 106 9.29 0.73 -10.74
N LEU A 107 9.92 0.01 -9.83
CA LEU A 107 9.72 -1.43 -9.64
C LEU A 107 8.27 -1.75 -9.25
N SER A 108 7.68 -0.98 -8.34
CA SER A 108 6.29 -1.15 -7.91
C SER A 108 5.28 -0.86 -9.03
N ALA A 109 5.60 0.07 -9.93
CA ALA A 109 4.76 0.39 -11.10
C ALA A 109 4.61 -0.81 -12.04
N VAL A 110 5.66 -1.61 -12.22
CA VAL A 110 5.64 -2.81 -13.07
C VAL A 110 5.11 -4.02 -12.29
N GLU A 111 5.54 -4.19 -11.05
CA GLU A 111 5.21 -5.34 -10.23
C GLU A 111 3.70 -5.52 -10.00
N THR A 112 2.98 -4.43 -9.72
CA THR A 112 1.55 -4.49 -9.41
C THR A 112 0.70 -5.02 -10.58
N PRO A 113 0.81 -4.49 -11.83
CA PRO A 113 0.04 -5.01 -12.95
C PRO A 113 0.48 -6.43 -13.36
N VAL A 114 1.77 -6.75 -13.28
CA VAL A 114 2.25 -8.12 -13.58
C VAL A 114 1.61 -9.14 -12.62
N ARG A 115 1.54 -8.84 -11.32
CA ARG A 115 0.87 -9.72 -10.35
C ARG A 115 -0.62 -9.87 -10.65
N GLN A 116 -1.29 -8.82 -11.07
CA GLN A 116 -2.71 -8.89 -11.45
C GLN A 116 -2.91 -9.73 -12.72
N ALA A 117 -2.02 -9.58 -13.70
CA ALA A 117 -2.05 -10.33 -14.95
C ALA A 117 -1.79 -11.84 -14.79
N VAL A 118 -1.16 -12.25 -13.67
CA VAL A 118 -0.91 -13.66 -13.33
C VAL A 118 -2.16 -14.34 -12.74
N LEU A 119 -3.09 -13.60 -12.13
CA LEU A 119 -4.21 -14.19 -11.39
C LEU A 119 -5.09 -15.13 -12.23
N PRO A 120 -5.44 -14.81 -13.51
CA PRO A 120 -6.17 -15.72 -14.36
C PRO A 120 -5.42 -17.03 -14.66
N ASP A 121 -4.08 -16.95 -14.75
CA ASP A 121 -3.23 -18.09 -15.10
C ASP A 121 -3.06 -19.10 -13.94
N LEU A 122 -3.54 -18.76 -12.74
CA LEU A 122 -3.53 -19.65 -11.57
C LEU A 122 -4.73 -20.63 -11.53
N SER A 123 -5.55 -20.64 -12.56
CA SER A 123 -6.89 -21.21 -12.57
C SER A 123 -7.01 -22.74 -12.58
N ASP A 124 -5.91 -23.51 -12.51
CA ASP A 124 -6.00 -24.99 -12.50
C ASP A 124 -6.85 -25.58 -11.37
N LYS A 125 -7.00 -24.85 -10.23
CA LYS A 125 -7.72 -25.32 -9.04
C LYS A 125 -8.65 -24.32 -8.38
N ILE A 126 -8.62 -23.05 -8.81
CA ILE A 126 -9.41 -21.94 -8.24
C ILE A 126 -9.93 -21.07 -9.37
N THR A 127 -11.15 -20.53 -9.22
CA THR A 127 -11.70 -19.61 -10.22
C THR A 127 -10.92 -18.28 -10.20
N THR A 128 -10.86 -17.58 -11.32
CA THR A 128 -10.23 -16.24 -11.42
C THR A 128 -10.80 -15.28 -10.37
N THR A 129 -12.11 -15.31 -10.14
CA THR A 129 -12.77 -14.50 -9.11
C THR A 129 -12.23 -14.81 -7.71
N GLN A 130 -12.04 -16.08 -7.38
CA GLN A 130 -11.46 -16.50 -6.10
C GLN A 130 -10.01 -16.05 -5.99
N ALA A 131 -9.22 -16.18 -7.07
CA ALA A 131 -7.81 -15.73 -7.08
C ALA A 131 -7.70 -14.22 -6.85
N VAL A 132 -8.51 -13.41 -7.52
CA VAL A 132 -8.57 -11.95 -7.35
C VAL A 132 -9.02 -11.58 -5.93
N SER A 133 -10.04 -12.25 -5.40
CA SER A 133 -10.53 -12.02 -4.03
C SER A 133 -9.46 -12.33 -2.98
N PHE A 134 -8.78 -13.47 -3.13
CA PHE A 134 -7.72 -13.88 -2.19
C PHE A 134 -6.50 -12.96 -2.28
N HIS A 135 -6.11 -12.53 -3.48
CA HIS A 135 -5.05 -11.54 -3.67
C HIS A 135 -5.39 -10.20 -3.01
N SER A 136 -6.64 -9.73 -3.17
CA SER A 136 -7.13 -8.51 -2.53
C SER A 136 -7.13 -8.64 -1.00
N PHE A 137 -7.49 -9.80 -0.48
CA PHE A 137 -7.43 -10.11 0.96
C PHE A 137 -5.99 -10.03 1.48
N ILE A 138 -5.02 -10.61 0.78
CA ILE A 138 -3.59 -10.51 1.12
C ILE A 138 -3.14 -9.04 1.19
N ILE A 139 -3.46 -8.24 0.16
CA ILE A 139 -3.10 -6.81 0.15
C ILE A 139 -3.67 -6.08 1.37
N ASN A 140 -4.94 -6.34 1.72
CA ASN A 140 -5.59 -5.67 2.84
C ASN A 140 -5.02 -6.10 4.20
N ILE A 141 -4.72 -7.39 4.38
CA ILE A 141 -4.05 -7.89 5.58
C ILE A 141 -2.66 -7.27 5.73
N CYS A 142 -1.84 -7.30 4.67
CA CYS A 142 -0.50 -6.72 4.72
C CYS A 142 -0.53 -5.22 5.01
N ARG A 143 -1.53 -4.51 4.47
CA ARG A 143 -1.75 -3.08 4.75
C ARG A 143 -2.08 -2.81 6.22
N SER A 144 -2.78 -3.74 6.88
CA SER A 144 -3.13 -3.60 8.29
C SER A 144 -2.01 -4.08 9.21
N ILE A 145 -1.41 -5.24 8.94
CA ILE A 145 -0.40 -5.86 9.81
C ILE A 145 0.99 -5.24 9.59
N GLY A 146 1.34 -4.85 8.37
CA GLY A 146 2.65 -4.30 8.03
C GLY A 146 3.06 -3.09 8.87
N PRO A 147 2.22 -2.05 8.97
CA PRO A 147 2.49 -0.91 9.86
C PRO A 147 2.62 -1.30 11.34
N ALA A 148 1.86 -2.30 11.82
CA ALA A 148 1.97 -2.79 13.19
C ALA A 148 3.35 -3.43 13.44
N ILE A 149 3.79 -4.32 12.53
CA ILE A 149 5.12 -4.94 12.62
C ILE A 149 6.21 -3.88 12.55
N ALA A 150 6.10 -2.94 11.60
CA ALA A 150 7.04 -1.82 11.51
C ALA A 150 7.08 -1.01 12.81
N GLY A 151 5.92 -0.75 13.41
CA GLY A 151 5.78 -0.06 14.67
C GLY A 151 6.51 -0.76 15.81
N VAL A 152 6.33 -2.07 15.94
CA VAL A 152 7.05 -2.87 16.94
C VAL A 152 8.56 -2.86 16.69
N ILE A 153 9.00 -3.00 15.43
CA ILE A 153 10.43 -2.95 15.10
C ILE A 153 11.01 -1.58 15.46
N LEU A 154 10.30 -0.48 15.18
CA LEU A 154 10.75 0.87 15.50
C LEU A 154 10.75 1.15 17.00
N ALA A 155 9.83 0.55 17.77
CA ALA A 155 9.76 0.69 19.22
C ALA A 155 10.90 -0.04 19.95
N VAL A 156 11.36 -1.18 19.40
CA VAL A 156 12.36 -2.05 20.06
C VAL A 156 13.77 -1.84 19.46
N TYR A 157 13.81 -1.53 18.14
CA TYR A 157 15.05 -1.41 17.38
C TYR A 157 15.12 -0.06 16.66
N HIS A 158 16.18 0.13 15.87
CA HIS A 158 16.37 1.34 15.06
C HIS A 158 15.73 1.21 13.68
N ALA A 159 15.48 2.35 13.02
CA ALA A 159 14.88 2.40 11.68
C ALA A 159 15.57 1.50 10.64
N PRO A 160 16.90 1.37 10.57
CA PRO A 160 17.58 0.45 9.65
C PRO A 160 17.12 -1.01 9.73
N THR A 161 16.66 -1.47 10.91
CA THR A 161 16.16 -2.85 11.08
C THR A 161 14.88 -3.12 10.27
N THR A 162 14.10 -2.09 9.97
CA THR A 162 12.94 -2.21 9.08
C THR A 162 13.35 -2.53 7.64
N PHE A 163 14.48 -2.00 7.16
CA PHE A 163 15.03 -2.32 5.83
C PHE A 163 15.58 -3.73 5.79
N LEU A 164 16.19 -4.20 6.88
CA LEU A 164 16.61 -5.60 7.01
C LEU A 164 15.39 -6.55 6.95
N ALA A 165 14.35 -6.27 7.71
CA ALA A 165 13.11 -7.04 7.70
C ALA A 165 12.46 -7.05 6.30
N GLN A 166 12.43 -5.90 5.63
CA GLN A 166 11.96 -5.77 4.25
C GLN A 166 12.80 -6.61 3.27
N ALA A 167 14.12 -6.54 3.38
CA ALA A 167 15.04 -7.31 2.53
C ALA A 167 14.86 -8.82 2.72
N ILE A 168 14.72 -9.28 3.97
CA ILE A 168 14.43 -10.69 4.27
C ILE A 168 13.10 -11.13 3.65
N CYS A 169 12.04 -10.33 3.80
CA CYS A 169 10.74 -10.61 3.17
C CYS A 169 10.88 -10.73 1.64
N TYR A 170 11.65 -9.86 0.99
CA TYR A 170 11.85 -9.90 -0.46
C TYR A 170 12.70 -11.07 -0.89
N LEU A 171 13.76 -11.42 -0.14
CA LEU A 171 14.58 -12.60 -0.42
C LEU A 171 13.76 -13.90 -0.40
N ILE A 172 12.92 -14.06 0.61
CA ILE A 172 12.02 -15.22 0.71
C ILE A 172 10.98 -15.17 -0.43
N ALA A 173 10.46 -13.97 -0.76
CA ALA A 173 9.52 -13.80 -1.87
C ALA A 173 10.15 -14.17 -3.22
N VAL A 174 11.42 -13.85 -3.46
CA VAL A 174 12.20 -14.30 -4.63
C VAL A 174 12.26 -15.82 -4.66
N ALA A 175 12.70 -16.46 -3.56
CA ALA A 175 12.82 -17.91 -3.48
C ALA A 175 11.48 -18.62 -3.78
N LEU A 176 10.37 -18.06 -3.30
CA LEU A 176 9.02 -18.57 -3.56
C LEU A 176 8.57 -18.34 -5.01
N CYS A 177 9.13 -17.35 -5.72
CA CYS A 177 8.81 -17.11 -7.13
C CYS A 177 9.62 -17.99 -8.09
N LEU A 178 10.73 -18.59 -7.68
CA LEU A 178 11.55 -19.42 -8.56
C LEU A 178 10.79 -20.59 -9.21
N PRO A 179 9.94 -21.35 -8.50
CA PRO A 179 9.20 -22.47 -9.08
C PRO A 179 7.98 -22.04 -9.91
N ILE A 180 7.70 -20.75 -10.03
CA ILE A 180 6.53 -20.25 -10.76
C ILE A 180 6.92 -20.14 -12.25
N HIS A 181 6.38 -21.04 -13.06
CA HIS A 181 6.50 -21.02 -14.51
C HIS A 181 5.12 -20.69 -15.09
N ILE A 182 4.98 -19.50 -15.64
CA ILE A 182 3.75 -19.05 -16.31
C ILE A 182 4.15 -18.86 -17.77
N GLN A 183 3.60 -19.68 -18.65
CA GLN A 183 3.77 -19.47 -20.08
C GLN A 183 3.06 -18.18 -20.46
N ALA A 184 3.68 -17.40 -21.34
CA ALA A 184 3.02 -16.26 -21.95
C ALA A 184 1.77 -16.77 -22.67
N THR A 185 0.62 -16.52 -22.11
CA THR A 185 -0.64 -16.80 -22.81
C THR A 185 -0.77 -15.68 -23.85
N ASP A 186 -0.76 -16.06 -25.10
CA ASP A 186 -1.05 -15.14 -26.21
C ASP A 186 -2.51 -14.69 -26.02
N LEU A 187 -2.68 -13.63 -25.26
CA LEU A 187 -3.97 -12.96 -25.09
C LEU A 187 -4.21 -12.26 -26.43
N GLY A 188 -4.81 -13.00 -27.35
CA GLY A 188 -5.24 -12.47 -28.63
C GLY A 188 -5.92 -11.11 -28.45
N GLU A 189 -5.74 -10.24 -29.41
CA GLU A 189 -6.08 -8.83 -29.62
C GLU A 189 -7.38 -8.23 -29.01
N HIS A 190 -7.93 -8.75 -27.94
CA HIS A 190 -9.25 -8.40 -27.38
C HIS A 190 -9.23 -7.70 -26.01
N GLN A 191 -8.14 -7.03 -25.62
CA GLN A 191 -8.32 -5.92 -24.70
C GLN A 191 -8.62 -4.67 -25.53
N LYS A 192 -9.91 -4.41 -25.79
CA LYS A 192 -10.38 -3.08 -26.21
C LYS A 192 -9.72 -2.08 -25.25
N GLU A 193 -8.82 -1.25 -25.81
CA GLU A 193 -8.31 -0.08 -25.10
C GLU A 193 -9.53 0.62 -24.50
N MET A 194 -9.64 0.61 -23.18
CA MET A 194 -10.73 1.31 -22.50
C MET A 194 -10.51 2.79 -22.75
N SER A 195 -11.14 3.30 -23.81
CA SER A 195 -10.99 4.67 -24.23
C SER A 195 -11.37 5.59 -23.08
N LEU A 196 -10.55 6.60 -22.79
CA LEU A 196 -10.85 7.66 -21.83
C LEU A 196 -12.27 8.22 -22.02
N LYS A 197 -12.79 8.20 -23.25
CA LYS A 197 -14.17 8.60 -23.56
C LYS A 197 -15.19 7.73 -22.83
N VAL A 198 -15.02 6.43 -22.80
CA VAL A 198 -15.95 5.48 -22.12
C VAL A 198 -15.98 5.79 -20.62
N VAL A 199 -14.83 6.03 -20.01
CA VAL A 199 -14.73 6.41 -18.58
C VAL A 199 -15.41 7.75 -18.32
N LEU A 200 -15.17 8.76 -19.15
CA LEU A 200 -15.79 10.07 -19.02
C LEU A 200 -17.32 10.00 -19.23
N ASP A 201 -17.79 9.20 -20.19
CA ASP A 201 -19.22 9.03 -20.43
C ASP A 201 -19.90 8.27 -19.28
N TYR A 202 -19.22 7.27 -18.66
CA TYR A 202 -19.72 6.64 -17.45
C TYR A 202 -19.93 7.66 -16.33
N PHE A 203 -18.94 8.53 -16.06
CA PHE A 203 -19.06 9.54 -15.02
C PHE A 203 -20.12 10.63 -15.34
N LYS A 204 -20.34 10.95 -16.60
CA LYS A 204 -21.43 11.86 -17.00
C LYS A 204 -22.81 11.25 -16.76
N ARG A 205 -22.97 9.94 -16.97
CA ARG A 205 -24.23 9.23 -16.81
C ARG A 205 -24.50 8.81 -15.36
N ASN A 206 -23.47 8.54 -14.57
CA ASN A 206 -23.58 8.13 -13.18
C ASN A 206 -23.13 9.25 -12.24
N LEU A 207 -24.08 10.09 -11.84
CA LEU A 207 -23.81 11.25 -10.97
C LEU A 207 -23.31 10.79 -9.58
N GLU A 208 -23.86 9.70 -9.04
CA GLU A 208 -23.46 9.14 -7.75
C GLU A 208 -22.02 8.60 -7.81
N GLY A 209 -21.69 7.85 -8.86
CA GLY A 209 -20.34 7.38 -9.11
C GLY A 209 -19.33 8.52 -9.24
N SER A 210 -19.73 9.62 -9.90
CA SER A 210 -18.90 10.83 -10.00
C SER A 210 -18.64 11.47 -8.63
N LYS A 211 -19.67 11.63 -7.80
CA LYS A 211 -19.53 12.17 -6.45
C LYS A 211 -18.60 11.32 -5.59
N ILE A 212 -18.78 9.99 -5.60
CA ILE A 212 -17.94 9.06 -4.85
C ILE A 212 -16.50 9.13 -5.36
N PHE A 213 -16.27 9.19 -6.68
CA PHE A 213 -14.94 9.28 -7.26
C PHE A 213 -14.21 10.57 -6.82
N PHE A 214 -14.83 11.73 -7.00
CA PHE A 214 -14.21 13.01 -6.63
C PHE A 214 -14.01 13.13 -5.11
N THR A 215 -14.97 12.69 -4.31
CA THR A 215 -14.82 12.64 -2.85
C THR A 215 -13.67 11.72 -2.44
N SER A 216 -13.54 10.55 -3.08
CA SER A 216 -12.43 9.63 -2.83
C SER A 216 -11.08 10.24 -3.21
N LEU A 217 -11.01 10.95 -4.33
CA LEU A 217 -9.81 11.65 -4.76
C LEU A 217 -9.39 12.70 -3.71
N LEU A 218 -10.35 13.49 -3.22
CA LEU A 218 -10.12 14.49 -2.19
C LEU A 218 -9.64 13.84 -0.88
N ILE A 219 -10.31 12.78 -0.43
CA ILE A 219 -9.93 12.03 0.77
C ILE A 219 -8.53 11.40 0.61
N MET A 220 -8.20 10.89 -0.56
CA MET A 220 -6.87 10.35 -0.82
C MET A 220 -5.80 11.45 -0.78
N ALA A 221 -6.06 12.60 -1.38
CA ALA A 221 -5.11 13.71 -1.43
C ALA A 221 -4.89 14.35 -0.05
N THR A 222 -5.93 14.53 0.74
CA THR A 222 -5.85 15.24 2.04
C THR A 222 -5.80 14.29 3.23
N GLY A 223 -6.72 13.33 3.28
CA GLY A 223 -6.90 12.45 4.43
C GLY A 223 -5.77 11.45 4.60
N PHE A 224 -5.38 10.75 3.51
CA PHE A 224 -4.32 9.73 3.60
C PHE A 224 -2.92 10.29 3.75
N SER A 225 -2.74 11.60 3.62
CA SER A 225 -1.51 12.31 3.95
C SER A 225 -1.11 12.15 5.44
N TYR A 226 -2.04 11.70 6.32
CA TYR A 226 -1.73 11.45 7.72
C TYR A 226 -0.56 10.47 7.90
N THR A 227 -0.39 9.51 7.02
CA THR A 227 0.73 8.53 7.10
C THR A 227 2.10 9.20 6.94
N THR A 228 2.16 10.34 6.26
CA THR A 228 3.37 11.17 6.11
C THR A 228 3.47 12.19 7.24
N ILE A 229 2.34 12.71 7.72
CA ILE A 229 2.30 13.74 8.77
C ILE A 229 2.51 13.12 10.16
N LEU A 230 2.03 11.92 10.41
CA LEU A 230 2.06 11.28 11.73
C LEU A 230 3.48 11.12 12.30
N PRO A 231 4.52 10.67 11.54
CA PRO A 231 5.89 10.68 12.05
C PRO A 231 6.36 12.08 12.45
N VAL A 232 6.00 13.11 11.66
CA VAL A 232 6.36 14.50 11.95
C VAL A 232 5.69 14.95 13.25
N LEU A 233 4.40 14.71 13.37
CA LEU A 233 3.61 15.07 14.56
C LEU A 233 4.15 14.37 15.82
N THR A 234 4.37 13.06 15.76
CA THR A 234 4.88 12.30 16.90
C THR A 234 6.27 12.75 17.31
N ASN A 235 7.16 13.01 16.35
CA ASN A 235 8.50 13.50 16.66
C ASN A 235 8.53 14.95 17.15
N HIS A 236 7.55 15.78 16.75
CA HIS A 236 7.43 17.16 17.24
C HIS A 236 6.91 17.21 18.68
N VAL A 237 5.88 16.39 18.99
CA VAL A 237 5.26 16.36 20.34
C VAL A 237 6.10 15.55 21.34
N PHE A 238 6.75 14.48 20.87
CA PHE A 238 7.57 13.55 21.65
C PHE A 238 8.93 13.33 20.98
N PRO A 239 9.86 14.28 21.05
CA PRO A 239 11.14 14.20 20.34
C PRO A 239 11.95 12.95 20.71
N GLY A 240 12.40 12.21 19.70
CA GLY A 240 13.26 11.04 19.88
C GLY A 240 12.57 9.77 20.37
N GLN A 241 11.26 9.80 20.65
CA GLN A 241 10.49 8.64 21.14
C GLN A 241 9.88 7.86 19.97
N SER A 242 10.70 7.05 19.28
CA SER A 242 10.24 6.17 18.20
C SER A 242 9.16 5.17 18.63
N GLU A 243 9.15 4.83 19.93
CA GLU A 243 8.17 3.92 20.53
C GLU A 243 6.74 4.44 20.39
N ILE A 244 6.52 5.75 20.60
CA ILE A 244 5.20 6.38 20.47
C ILE A 244 4.69 6.28 19.03
N PHE A 245 5.55 6.56 18.05
CA PHE A 245 5.21 6.38 16.66
C PHE A 245 4.90 4.91 16.34
N GLY A 246 5.70 3.98 16.85
CA GLY A 246 5.50 2.55 16.69
C GLY A 246 4.16 2.07 17.27
N ILE A 247 3.82 2.50 18.50
CA ILE A 247 2.55 2.20 19.14
C ILE A 247 1.39 2.82 18.34
N ALA A 248 1.53 4.06 17.88
CA ALA A 248 0.54 4.73 17.05
C ALA A 248 0.23 3.95 15.77
N MET A 249 1.26 3.46 15.06
CA MET A 249 1.10 2.61 13.88
C MET A 249 0.40 1.29 14.21
N THR A 250 0.72 0.70 15.35
CA THR A 250 0.06 -0.53 15.83
C THR A 250 -1.42 -0.28 16.14
N CYS A 251 -1.74 0.82 16.81
CA CYS A 251 -3.13 1.24 17.06
C CYS A 251 -3.91 1.45 15.76
N CYS A 252 -3.32 2.11 14.78
CA CYS A 252 -3.91 2.27 13.45
C CYS A 252 -4.21 0.92 12.78
N ALA A 253 -3.27 -0.01 12.86
CA ALA A 253 -3.42 -1.35 12.30
C ALA A 253 -4.54 -2.15 13.00
N ILE A 254 -4.62 -2.08 14.32
CA ILE A 254 -5.71 -2.71 15.10
C ILE A 254 -7.06 -2.17 14.63
N GLY A 255 -7.21 -0.85 14.47
CA GLY A 255 -8.42 -0.25 13.92
C GLY A 255 -8.77 -0.80 12.53
N GLY A 256 -7.77 -0.92 11.63
CA GLY A 256 -7.95 -1.48 10.29
C GLY A 256 -8.36 -2.96 10.29
N ILE A 257 -7.83 -3.77 11.20
CA ILE A 257 -8.20 -5.20 11.38
C ILE A 257 -9.65 -5.30 11.87
N ILE A 258 -9.99 -4.55 12.90
CA ILE A 258 -11.36 -4.48 13.44
C ILE A 258 -12.34 -4.09 12.32
N ALA A 259 -11.98 -3.08 11.55
CA ALA A 259 -12.77 -2.63 10.40
C ALA A 259 -13.05 -3.75 9.38
N THR A 260 -12.03 -4.53 9.05
CA THR A 260 -12.12 -5.61 8.07
C THR A 260 -13.05 -6.74 8.54
N VAL A 261 -13.03 -7.04 9.83
CA VAL A 261 -13.86 -8.11 10.43
C VAL A 261 -15.33 -7.69 10.57
N ILE A 262 -15.57 -6.42 10.93
CA ILE A 262 -16.93 -5.93 11.24
C ILE A 262 -17.68 -5.48 9.98
N LEU A 263 -16.99 -4.91 8.99
CA LEU A 263 -17.61 -4.30 7.83
C LEU A 263 -18.58 -5.21 7.04
N PRO A 264 -18.28 -6.50 6.77
CA PRO A 264 -19.22 -7.37 6.04
C PRO A 264 -20.59 -7.43 6.71
N LYS A 265 -20.61 -7.59 8.04
CA LYS A 265 -21.86 -7.65 8.83
C LYS A 265 -22.66 -6.34 8.78
N ILE A 266 -21.96 -5.20 8.68
CA ILE A 266 -22.62 -3.88 8.59
C ILE A 266 -23.22 -3.70 7.20
N LEU A 267 -22.52 -4.14 6.15
CA LEU A 267 -23.00 -4.04 4.75
C LEU A 267 -24.21 -4.96 4.45
N ASP A 268 -24.48 -5.95 5.30
CA ASP A 268 -25.73 -6.72 5.23
C ASP A 268 -26.97 -5.86 5.58
N HIS A 269 -26.80 -4.76 6.30
CA HIS A 269 -27.89 -3.90 6.80
C HIS A 269 -27.83 -2.46 6.30
N ILE A 270 -26.66 -1.97 5.86
CA ILE A 270 -26.46 -0.59 5.45
C ILE A 270 -25.91 -0.58 4.03
N ASP A 271 -26.51 0.25 3.18
CA ASP A 271 -26.04 0.46 1.80
C ASP A 271 -24.60 0.97 1.74
N ALA A 272 -23.82 0.45 0.78
CA ALA A 272 -22.41 0.75 0.61
C ALA A 272 -22.12 2.26 0.41
N VAL A 273 -23.02 2.97 -0.27
CA VAL A 273 -22.90 4.42 -0.51
C VAL A 273 -23.04 5.20 0.80
N LYS A 274 -24.07 4.88 1.59
CA LYS A 274 -24.29 5.52 2.90
C LYS A 274 -23.11 5.24 3.84
N MET A 275 -22.64 4.00 3.84
CA MET A 275 -21.50 3.59 4.66
C MET A 275 -20.21 4.29 4.22
N TYR A 276 -20.02 4.53 2.91
CA TYR A 276 -18.89 5.29 2.39
C TYR A 276 -18.87 6.73 2.92
N TYR A 277 -19.99 7.46 2.82
CA TYR A 277 -20.06 8.84 3.30
C TYR A 277 -19.91 8.93 4.83
N LEU A 278 -20.56 8.03 5.58
CA LEU A 278 -20.46 8.00 7.03
C LEU A 278 -19.01 7.73 7.48
N SER A 279 -18.36 6.72 6.91
CA SER A 279 -16.97 6.38 7.25
C SER A 279 -16.00 7.49 6.86
N SER A 280 -16.25 8.18 5.75
CA SER A 280 -15.45 9.33 5.30
C SER A 280 -15.56 10.52 6.25
N LEU A 281 -16.77 10.80 6.72
CA LEU A 281 -17.01 11.87 7.71
C LEU A 281 -16.32 11.55 9.04
N LEU A 282 -16.53 10.34 9.54
CA LEU A 282 -15.93 9.90 10.80
C LEU A 282 -14.39 9.83 10.74
N PHE A 283 -13.84 9.48 9.56
CA PHE A 283 -12.40 9.56 9.30
C PHE A 283 -11.89 11.00 9.41
N GLY A 284 -12.61 11.98 8.83
CA GLY A 284 -12.26 13.40 8.95
C GLY A 284 -12.30 13.89 10.40
N ILE A 285 -13.33 13.52 11.16
CA ILE A 285 -13.45 13.87 12.59
C ILE A 285 -12.29 13.27 13.40
N ALA A 286 -11.95 12.00 13.15
CA ALA A 286 -10.83 11.34 13.82
C ALA A 286 -9.48 12.00 13.49
N LEU A 287 -9.28 12.50 12.27
CA LEU A 287 -8.09 13.26 11.90
C LEU A 287 -7.97 14.58 12.69
N LEU A 288 -9.07 15.30 12.92
CA LEU A 288 -9.06 16.50 13.75
C LEU A 288 -8.71 16.19 15.21
N GLY A 289 -9.10 15.02 15.70
CA GLY A 289 -8.80 14.59 17.07
C GLY A 289 -7.32 14.33 17.37
N ILE A 290 -6.46 14.13 16.36
CA ILE A 290 -5.01 13.97 16.57
C ILE A 290 -4.34 15.26 17.04
N ILE A 291 -4.93 16.42 16.79
CA ILE A 291 -4.39 17.73 17.18
C ILE A 291 -4.40 17.93 18.70
N VAL A 292 -5.20 17.15 19.41
CA VAL A 292 -5.28 17.21 20.87
C VAL A 292 -3.98 16.69 21.49
N HIS A 293 -3.30 17.51 22.29
CA HIS A 293 -2.02 17.22 22.94
C HIS A 293 -2.17 16.25 24.12
N ASN A 294 -2.93 15.16 23.93
CA ASN A 294 -3.10 14.11 24.92
C ASN A 294 -2.78 12.75 24.27
N LEU A 295 -1.82 12.04 24.85
CA LEU A 295 -1.31 10.79 24.31
C LEU A 295 -2.41 9.70 24.18
N VAL A 296 -3.27 9.57 25.17
CA VAL A 296 -4.36 8.58 25.15
C VAL A 296 -5.36 8.91 24.07
N MET A 297 -5.76 10.20 23.96
CA MET A 297 -6.66 10.67 22.93
C MET A 297 -6.08 10.48 21.52
N MET A 298 -4.77 10.75 21.36
CA MET A 298 -4.07 10.51 20.11
C MET A 298 -4.16 9.03 19.69
N PHE A 299 -3.90 8.08 20.59
CA PHE A 299 -3.98 6.65 20.27
C PHE A 299 -5.42 6.20 19.94
N ILE A 300 -6.42 6.72 20.65
CA ILE A 300 -7.83 6.47 20.33
C ILE A 300 -8.15 7.00 18.93
N CYS A 301 -7.81 8.25 18.63
CA CYS A 301 -8.06 8.86 17.32
C CYS A 301 -7.35 8.11 16.19
N ILE A 302 -6.11 7.68 16.39
CA ILE A 302 -5.35 6.91 15.40
C ILE A 302 -5.99 5.53 15.17
N THR A 303 -6.50 4.87 16.22
CA THR A 303 -7.26 3.62 16.07
C THR A 303 -8.53 3.84 15.23
N LEU A 304 -9.26 4.90 15.50
CA LEU A 304 -10.45 5.29 14.72
C LEU A 304 -10.11 5.66 13.28
N ILE A 305 -8.98 6.32 13.04
CA ILE A 305 -8.45 6.61 11.70
C ILE A 305 -8.22 5.29 10.95
N GLY A 306 -7.56 4.31 11.56
CA GLY A 306 -7.36 3.00 10.98
C GLY A 306 -8.67 2.33 10.59
N LEU A 307 -9.65 2.37 11.50
CA LEU A 307 -10.98 1.80 11.31
C LEU A 307 -11.76 2.47 10.17
N PHE A 308 -11.96 3.78 10.25
CA PHE A 308 -12.80 4.49 9.30
C PHE A 308 -12.16 4.64 7.92
N SER A 309 -10.84 4.80 7.85
CA SER A 309 -10.13 4.83 6.57
C SER A 309 -10.22 3.48 5.83
N GLN A 310 -10.19 2.37 6.55
CA GLN A 310 -10.36 1.04 5.96
C GLN A 310 -11.79 0.84 5.46
N TRP A 311 -12.79 1.27 6.22
CA TRP A 311 -14.19 1.23 5.79
C TRP A 311 -14.42 2.07 4.53
N ALA A 312 -13.97 3.32 4.51
CA ALA A 312 -14.10 4.20 3.35
C ALA A 312 -13.48 3.59 2.08
N ARG A 313 -12.27 3.01 2.18
CA ARG A 313 -11.61 2.34 1.04
C ARG A 313 -12.35 1.10 0.56
N THR A 314 -12.85 0.30 1.49
CA THR A 314 -13.52 -0.97 1.13
C THR A 314 -14.88 -0.71 0.52
N THR A 315 -15.68 0.18 1.09
CA THR A 315 -17.00 0.55 0.56
C THR A 315 -16.92 1.23 -0.80
N ASN A 316 -15.92 2.10 -1.00
CA ASN A 316 -15.63 2.67 -2.32
C ASN A 316 -15.38 1.57 -3.37
N ARG A 317 -14.51 0.60 -3.05
CA ARG A 317 -14.22 -0.51 -3.96
C ARG A 317 -15.48 -1.35 -4.23
N VAL A 318 -16.27 -1.68 -3.22
CA VAL A 318 -17.51 -2.44 -3.35
C VAL A 318 -18.49 -1.71 -4.27
N TYR A 319 -18.65 -0.41 -4.09
CA TYR A 319 -19.51 0.40 -4.96
C TYR A 319 -19.11 0.29 -6.44
N PHE A 320 -17.85 0.57 -6.77
CA PHE A 320 -17.39 0.53 -8.16
C PHE A 320 -17.39 -0.89 -8.75
N GLN A 321 -17.10 -1.92 -7.96
CA GLN A 321 -17.18 -3.31 -8.42
C GLN A 321 -18.63 -3.72 -8.77
N ASN A 322 -19.62 -3.22 -8.06
CA ASN A 322 -21.03 -3.51 -8.34
C ASN A 322 -21.56 -2.65 -9.49
N SER A 323 -21.17 -1.38 -9.58
CA SER A 323 -21.65 -0.43 -10.61
C SER A 323 -21.11 -0.70 -12.02
N VAL A 324 -20.02 -1.43 -12.17
CA VAL A 324 -19.40 -1.76 -13.48
C VAL A 324 -19.92 -3.10 -14.03
N LYS A 325 -20.68 -3.87 -13.24
CA LYS A 325 -21.26 -5.15 -13.70
C LYS A 325 -22.59 -4.98 -14.46
N ASP A 326 -23.22 -3.84 -14.36
CA ASP A 326 -24.42 -3.43 -15.09
C ASP A 326 -24.05 -2.50 -16.26
#